data_729f48f28b67da821ddb536a60245bc6
#
_entry.id   729f48f28b67da821ddb536a60245bc6
#
_cell.length_a   1.000
_cell.length_b   1.000
_cell.length_c   1.000
_cell.angle_alpha   90.00
_cell.angle_beta   90.00
_cell.angle_gamma   90.00
#
_symmetry.space_group_name_H-M   'P 1'
#
loop_
_entity.id
_entity.type
_entity.pdbx_description
1 polymer ?
#
loop_
_entity_poly.entity_id
_entity_poly.type
_entity_poly.pdbx_seq_one_letter_code
_entity_poly.pdbx_strand_id
1 'polypeptide(L)'
;MTSTACTFSFNIAAWHAASNRLASAEQWRDWAQGRLNADSLPEHKPALSFLPAMQRRRLGAAARLVCEAAWDLAERFSGCPLVYASHDGEMNRSFELWPELLKTHTVSPTSFGLSVHNALAGQWAIQRGEMQENTALATGADGLETALAEAVSLFSDGIERVLLVVADDPLKTEYAVAAERAPFAYALAMVIERGDDFRLTLQTDNGERQPENYFGVLDWIRFLLSGCEASRSRGSLKHMRQYPNRRWLWEKRA
;
A
#
# COMPACT_ATOMS: atom_id res chain seq x y z
N MET A 1 28.35 8.85 -9.31
CA MET A 1 28.83 7.63 -8.61
C MET A 1 27.67 7.12 -7.77
N THR A 2 27.30 5.85 -7.92
CA THR A 2 26.28 5.21 -7.08
C THR A 2 26.95 4.60 -5.86
N SER A 3 26.42 4.86 -4.66
CA SER A 3 26.84 4.19 -3.44
C SER A 3 25.64 3.48 -2.80
N THR A 4 25.89 2.33 -2.20
CA THR A 4 24.86 1.60 -1.44
C THR A 4 24.67 2.30 -0.09
N ALA A 5 23.45 2.74 0.20
CA ALA A 5 23.08 3.35 1.45
C ALA A 5 22.63 2.32 2.49
N CYS A 6 21.80 1.37 2.08
CA CYS A 6 21.40 0.23 2.93
C CYS A 6 21.00 -0.98 2.08
N THR A 7 21.02 -2.17 2.71
CA THR A 7 20.52 -3.42 2.13
C THR A 7 19.89 -4.24 3.23
N PHE A 8 18.72 -4.81 2.97
CA PHE A 8 18.06 -5.74 3.87
C PHE A 8 17.36 -6.85 3.10
N SER A 9 17.07 -7.95 3.79
CA SER A 9 16.43 -9.12 3.21
C SER A 9 15.24 -9.55 4.05
N PHE A 10 14.26 -10.18 3.41
CA PHE A 10 13.02 -10.64 4.03
C PHE A 10 12.34 -11.70 3.17
N ASN A 11 11.36 -12.38 3.74
CA ASN A 11 10.41 -13.22 3.01
C ASN A 11 9.04 -12.56 2.99
N ILE A 12 8.26 -12.87 1.97
CA ILE A 12 6.82 -12.55 1.90
C ILE A 12 6.07 -13.86 2.07
N ALA A 13 5.53 -14.09 3.28
CA ALA A 13 4.78 -15.30 3.60
C ALA A 13 3.45 -15.40 2.84
N ALA A 14 2.80 -14.26 2.65
CA ALA A 14 1.57 -14.13 1.86
C ALA A 14 1.34 -12.67 1.47
N TRP A 15 0.58 -12.44 0.42
CA TRP A 15 0.13 -11.12 0.02
C TRP A 15 -1.24 -11.16 -0.68
N HIS A 16 -1.94 -10.05 -0.62
CA HIS A 16 -3.21 -9.84 -1.32
C HIS A 16 -3.36 -8.37 -1.72
N ALA A 17 -3.95 -8.12 -2.89
CA ALA A 17 -4.24 -6.79 -3.38
C ALA A 17 -5.74 -6.62 -3.61
N ALA A 18 -6.27 -5.46 -3.26
CA ALA A 18 -7.64 -5.05 -3.52
C ALA A 18 -7.66 -3.69 -4.22
N SER A 19 -8.66 -3.43 -5.04
CA SER A 19 -8.87 -2.13 -5.66
C SER A 19 -10.36 -1.86 -5.87
N ASN A 20 -10.71 -0.62 -6.21
CA ASN A 20 -12.09 -0.28 -6.58
C ASN A 20 -12.42 -0.59 -8.05
N ARG A 21 -11.46 -1.13 -8.84
CA ARG A 21 -11.63 -1.46 -10.26
C ARG A 21 -11.44 -2.94 -10.55
N LEU A 22 -10.38 -3.54 -10.00
CA LEU A 22 -10.00 -4.94 -10.26
C LEU A 22 -10.53 -5.82 -9.13
N ALA A 23 -11.56 -6.62 -9.44
CA ALA A 23 -12.30 -7.40 -8.43
C ALA A 23 -11.84 -8.87 -8.32
N SER A 24 -11.05 -9.37 -9.27
CA SER A 24 -10.62 -10.77 -9.28
C SER A 24 -9.13 -10.93 -9.58
N ALA A 25 -8.56 -12.06 -9.17
CA ALA A 25 -7.16 -12.39 -9.46
C ALA A 25 -6.87 -12.49 -10.98
N GLU A 26 -7.87 -12.82 -11.79
CA GLU A 26 -7.76 -12.83 -13.24
C GLU A 26 -7.64 -11.41 -13.78
N GLN A 27 -8.51 -10.49 -13.34
CA GLN A 27 -8.44 -9.08 -13.73
C GLN A 27 -7.11 -8.44 -13.32
N TRP A 28 -6.59 -8.75 -12.13
CA TRP A 28 -5.27 -8.29 -11.70
C TRP A 28 -4.14 -8.80 -12.61
N ARG A 29 -4.19 -10.07 -13.03
CA ARG A 29 -3.21 -10.63 -13.98
C ARG A 29 -3.31 -10.00 -15.36
N ASP A 30 -4.52 -9.86 -15.90
CA ASP A 30 -4.75 -9.27 -17.21
C ASP A 30 -4.34 -7.80 -17.26
N TRP A 31 -4.63 -7.05 -16.21
CA TRP A 31 -4.17 -5.69 -16.05
C TRP A 31 -2.63 -5.61 -15.95
N ALA A 32 -2.01 -6.45 -15.15
CA ALA A 32 -0.56 -6.48 -15.02
C ALA A 32 0.16 -6.78 -16.34
N GLN A 33 -0.43 -7.59 -17.17
CA GLN A 33 0.10 -7.97 -18.50
C GLN A 33 -0.36 -7.02 -19.63
N GLY A 34 -1.06 -5.94 -19.31
CA GLY A 34 -1.51 -4.95 -20.27
C GLY A 34 -2.67 -5.41 -21.17
N ARG A 35 -3.33 -6.53 -20.86
CA ARG A 35 -4.50 -7.04 -21.60
C ARG A 35 -5.81 -6.39 -21.19
N LEU A 36 -5.86 -5.79 -20.01
CA LEU A 36 -7.05 -5.14 -19.44
C LEU A 36 -6.72 -3.71 -19.03
N ASN A 37 -7.54 -2.76 -19.48
CA ASN A 37 -7.51 -1.39 -18.96
C ASN A 37 -8.47 -1.29 -17.78
N ALA A 38 -7.96 -0.91 -16.59
CA ALA A 38 -8.77 -0.77 -15.38
C ALA A 38 -9.87 0.30 -15.53
N ASP A 39 -9.65 1.36 -16.32
CA ASP A 39 -10.64 2.42 -16.56
C ASP A 39 -11.87 1.92 -17.32
N SER A 40 -11.75 0.81 -18.05
CA SER A 40 -12.89 0.18 -18.74
C SER A 40 -13.84 -0.56 -17.82
N LEU A 41 -13.43 -0.80 -16.58
CA LEU A 41 -14.22 -1.51 -15.59
C LEU A 41 -15.04 -0.54 -14.71
N PRO A 42 -16.26 -0.91 -14.32
CA PRO A 42 -17.03 -0.13 -13.36
C PRO A 42 -16.33 -0.11 -12.00
N GLU A 43 -16.49 0.98 -11.27
CA GLU A 43 -16.09 1.00 -9.88
C GLU A 43 -16.96 0.07 -9.04
N HIS A 44 -16.31 -0.63 -8.13
CA HIS A 44 -16.98 -1.46 -7.16
C HIS A 44 -16.54 -1.12 -5.74
N LYS A 45 -17.35 -1.50 -4.77
CA LYS A 45 -17.09 -1.28 -3.36
C LYS A 45 -17.05 -2.62 -2.65
N PRO A 46 -15.96 -2.95 -1.94
CA PRO A 46 -15.88 -4.19 -1.18
C PRO A 46 -17.07 -4.38 -0.24
N ALA A 47 -17.67 -5.56 -0.26
CA ALA A 47 -18.86 -5.86 0.54
C ALA A 47 -18.57 -5.98 2.04
N LEU A 48 -17.38 -6.50 2.40
CA LEU A 48 -16.90 -6.73 3.77
C LEU A 48 -17.95 -7.41 4.64
N SER A 49 -18.52 -8.52 4.15
CA SER A 49 -19.64 -9.24 4.81
C SER A 49 -19.28 -9.74 6.21
N PHE A 50 -17.99 -9.91 6.49
CA PHE A 50 -17.46 -10.31 7.80
C PHE A 50 -17.54 -9.19 8.87
N LEU A 51 -17.75 -7.93 8.46
CA LEU A 51 -17.94 -6.82 9.39
C LEU A 51 -19.43 -6.51 9.63
N PRO A 52 -19.82 -6.10 10.86
CA PRO A 52 -21.15 -5.61 11.14
C PRO A 52 -21.52 -4.38 10.28
N ALA A 53 -22.78 -4.28 9.87
CA ALA A 53 -23.24 -3.22 8.96
C ALA A 53 -22.93 -1.80 9.45
N MET A 54 -23.01 -1.55 10.75
CA MET A 54 -22.71 -0.25 11.36
C MET A 54 -21.23 0.12 11.22
N GLN A 55 -20.33 -0.85 11.39
CA GLN A 55 -18.89 -0.66 11.21
C GLN A 55 -18.56 -0.37 9.76
N ARG A 56 -19.10 -1.16 8.82
CA ARG A 56 -18.91 -0.96 7.38
C ARG A 56 -19.30 0.43 6.89
N ARG A 57 -20.34 1.04 7.47
CA ARG A 57 -20.82 2.38 7.08
C ARG A 57 -19.83 3.51 7.45
N ARG A 58 -18.98 3.27 8.44
CA ARG A 58 -17.99 4.25 8.93
C ARG A 58 -16.68 4.21 8.16
N LEU A 59 -16.43 3.15 7.39
CA LEU A 59 -15.21 2.99 6.61
C LEU A 59 -15.23 3.83 5.34
N GLY A 60 -14.20 4.65 5.15
CA GLY A 60 -13.90 5.34 3.90
C GLY A 60 -13.48 4.38 2.77
N ALA A 61 -13.16 4.90 1.59
CA ALA A 61 -12.80 4.10 0.43
C ALA A 61 -11.50 3.30 0.70
N ALA A 62 -10.42 3.98 1.10
CA ALA A 62 -9.14 3.33 1.43
C ALA A 62 -9.30 2.29 2.54
N ALA A 63 -9.99 2.64 3.64
CA ALA A 63 -10.18 1.72 4.76
C ALA A 63 -10.94 0.43 4.37
N ARG A 64 -11.88 0.50 3.42
CA ARG A 64 -12.56 -0.69 2.88
C ARG A 64 -11.63 -1.59 2.10
N LEU A 65 -10.80 -1.01 1.26
CA LEU A 65 -9.82 -1.76 0.47
C LEU A 65 -8.74 -2.37 1.38
N VAL A 66 -8.33 -1.68 2.43
CA VAL A 66 -7.43 -2.25 3.45
C VAL A 66 -8.07 -3.44 4.15
N CYS A 67 -9.33 -3.34 4.58
CA CYS A 67 -10.04 -4.48 5.16
C CYS A 67 -10.15 -5.65 4.18
N GLU A 68 -10.44 -5.39 2.91
CA GLU A 68 -10.52 -6.44 1.88
C GLU A 68 -9.16 -7.12 1.66
N ALA A 69 -8.08 -6.33 1.57
CA ALA A 69 -6.74 -6.86 1.30
C ALA A 69 -6.12 -7.59 2.51
N ALA A 70 -6.34 -7.08 3.72
CA ALA A 70 -5.57 -7.49 4.89
C ALA A 70 -6.32 -8.46 5.83
N TRP A 71 -7.66 -8.53 5.77
CA TRP A 71 -8.43 -9.24 6.80
C TRP A 71 -8.07 -10.72 6.89
N ASP A 72 -8.13 -11.45 5.78
CA ASP A 72 -7.83 -12.88 5.75
C ASP A 72 -6.36 -13.17 6.10
N LEU A 73 -5.45 -12.26 5.73
CA LEU A 73 -4.05 -12.39 6.11
C LEU A 73 -3.89 -12.25 7.64
N ALA A 74 -4.56 -11.27 8.24
CA ALA A 74 -4.51 -11.07 9.70
C ALA A 74 -5.20 -12.20 10.48
N GLU A 75 -6.23 -12.84 9.92
CA GLU A 75 -6.82 -14.06 10.52
C GLU A 75 -5.83 -15.24 10.51
N ARG A 76 -5.12 -15.42 9.39
CA ARG A 76 -4.17 -16.53 9.23
C ARG A 76 -2.86 -16.30 10.00
N PHE A 77 -2.45 -15.05 10.16
CA PHE A 77 -1.20 -14.64 10.80
C PHE A 77 -1.52 -13.64 11.93
N SER A 78 -2.24 -14.13 12.95
CA SER A 78 -2.69 -13.29 14.06
C SER A 78 -1.52 -12.75 14.90
N GLY A 79 -1.76 -11.59 15.54
CA GLY A 79 -0.78 -10.98 16.45
C GLY A 79 0.38 -10.25 15.78
N CYS A 80 0.34 -10.03 14.47
CA CYS A 80 1.33 -9.21 13.80
C CYS A 80 1.14 -7.72 14.09
N PRO A 81 2.20 -6.96 14.41
CA PRO A 81 2.15 -5.51 14.37
C PRO A 81 1.82 -5.03 12.95
N LEU A 82 1.18 -3.87 12.84
CA LEU A 82 0.81 -3.27 11.57
C LEU A 82 1.80 -2.16 11.19
N VAL A 83 2.36 -2.23 10.00
CA VAL A 83 2.98 -1.09 9.32
C VAL A 83 2.07 -0.67 8.17
N TYR A 84 1.44 0.50 8.33
CA TYR A 84 0.59 1.11 7.31
C TYR A 84 1.32 2.26 6.63
N ALA A 85 1.27 2.32 5.32
CA ALA A 85 1.84 3.43 4.55
C ALA A 85 0.86 3.93 3.49
N SER A 86 0.89 5.23 3.23
CA SER A 86 0.05 5.88 2.22
C SER A 86 0.74 7.14 1.71
N HIS A 87 0.53 7.46 0.42
CA HIS A 87 0.96 8.73 -0.16
C HIS A 87 -0.06 9.83 0.15
N ASP A 88 -1.33 9.62 -0.17
CA ASP A 88 -2.38 10.63 -0.03
C ASP A 88 -3.12 10.57 1.32
N GLY A 89 -3.05 9.46 2.03
CA GLY A 89 -3.75 9.26 3.31
C GLY A 89 -5.25 9.49 3.18
N GLU A 90 -5.81 10.27 4.10
CA GLU A 90 -7.23 10.67 4.13
C GLU A 90 -7.44 12.10 3.53
N MET A 91 -6.65 12.47 2.52
CA MET A 91 -6.65 13.82 1.95
C MET A 91 -8.02 14.19 1.33
N ASN A 92 -8.68 13.23 0.66
CA ASN A 92 -10.03 13.46 0.12
C ASN A 92 -11.00 13.89 1.22
N ARG A 93 -10.96 13.25 2.38
CA ARG A 93 -11.76 13.60 3.55
C ARG A 93 -11.41 14.99 4.09
N SER A 94 -10.13 15.30 4.15
CA SER A 94 -9.67 16.63 4.58
C SER A 94 -10.21 17.73 3.67
N PHE A 95 -10.17 17.53 2.35
CA PHE A 95 -10.73 18.48 1.39
C PHE A 95 -12.26 18.60 1.50
N GLU A 96 -12.98 17.53 1.85
CA GLU A 96 -14.42 17.58 2.10
C GLU A 96 -14.78 18.41 3.34
N LEU A 97 -13.93 18.41 4.37
CA LEU A 97 -14.14 19.17 5.60
C LEU A 97 -13.87 20.68 5.44
N TRP A 98 -12.99 21.08 4.55
CA TRP A 98 -12.61 22.47 4.34
C TRP A 98 -13.80 23.39 4.01
N PRO A 99 -14.68 23.07 3.05
CA PRO A 99 -15.85 23.88 2.75
C PRO A 99 -16.82 24.03 3.95
N GLU A 100 -16.96 22.98 4.75
CA GLU A 100 -17.77 23.01 5.98
C GLU A 100 -17.17 23.98 6.99
N LEU A 101 -15.87 23.85 7.26
CA LEU A 101 -15.16 24.73 8.17
C LEU A 101 -15.26 26.21 7.76
N LEU A 102 -15.07 26.49 6.46
CA LEU A 102 -15.15 27.87 5.94
C LEU A 102 -16.55 28.46 6.05
N LYS A 103 -17.61 27.66 5.94
CA LYS A 103 -18.99 28.11 6.03
C LYS A 103 -19.51 28.25 7.45
N THR A 104 -19.15 27.31 8.30
CA THR A 104 -19.76 27.18 9.64
C THR A 104 -18.81 27.54 10.76
N HIS A 105 -17.50 27.70 10.48
CA HIS A 105 -16.42 27.88 11.43
C HIS A 105 -16.31 26.73 12.47
N THR A 106 -16.92 25.58 12.14
CA THR A 106 -16.92 24.38 12.99
C THR A 106 -16.67 23.14 12.14
N VAL A 107 -16.10 22.10 12.75
CA VAL A 107 -15.91 20.78 12.15
C VAL A 107 -16.32 19.73 13.17
N SER A 108 -17.02 18.71 12.71
CA SER A 108 -17.33 17.55 13.58
C SER A 108 -16.04 16.91 14.11
N PRO A 109 -15.87 16.77 15.44
CA PRO A 109 -14.68 16.12 16.00
C PRO A 109 -14.46 14.70 15.47
N THR A 110 -15.53 13.95 15.26
CA THR A 110 -15.47 12.61 14.66
C THR A 110 -14.93 12.64 13.23
N SER A 111 -15.45 13.55 12.40
CA SER A 111 -15.01 13.70 11.01
C SER A 111 -13.55 14.15 10.92
N PHE A 112 -13.15 15.08 11.80
CA PHE A 112 -11.76 15.51 11.91
C PHE A 112 -10.85 14.37 12.34
N GLY A 113 -11.22 13.63 13.39
CA GLY A 113 -10.43 12.46 13.85
C GLY A 113 -10.27 11.36 12.80
N LEU A 114 -11.16 11.30 11.80
CA LEU A 114 -11.08 10.36 10.67
C LEU A 114 -10.33 10.93 9.46
N SER A 115 -9.90 12.19 9.48
CA SER A 115 -9.18 12.84 8.38
C SER A 115 -7.66 12.86 8.57
N VAL A 116 -7.17 12.45 9.73
CA VAL A 116 -5.73 12.39 10.00
C VAL A 116 -5.12 11.12 9.42
N HIS A 117 -3.85 11.19 9.04
CA HIS A 117 -3.17 10.11 8.31
C HIS A 117 -3.21 8.75 9.03
N ASN A 118 -3.03 8.75 10.35
CA ASN A 118 -3.04 7.51 11.16
C ASN A 118 -4.45 6.99 11.50
N ALA A 119 -5.51 7.67 11.05
CA ALA A 119 -6.89 7.27 11.36
C ALA A 119 -7.21 5.84 10.86
N LEU A 120 -6.67 5.46 9.71
CA LEU A 120 -6.91 4.15 9.12
C LEU A 120 -6.29 3.04 9.99
N ALA A 121 -5.03 3.20 10.45
CA ALA A 121 -4.38 2.25 11.35
C ALA A 121 -5.14 2.12 12.69
N GLY A 122 -5.64 3.24 13.23
CA GLY A 122 -6.49 3.24 14.42
C GLY A 122 -7.83 2.54 14.18
N GLN A 123 -8.48 2.78 13.04
CA GLN A 123 -9.70 2.07 12.66
C GLN A 123 -9.48 0.56 12.51
N TRP A 124 -8.36 0.15 11.92
CA TRP A 124 -7.97 -1.26 11.81
C TRP A 124 -7.88 -1.92 13.18
N ALA A 125 -7.13 -1.34 14.13
CA ALA A 125 -7.00 -1.87 15.48
C ALA A 125 -8.36 -2.02 16.20
N ILE A 126 -9.23 -1.02 16.07
CA ILE A 126 -10.59 -1.06 16.63
C ILE A 126 -11.44 -2.16 15.99
N GLN A 127 -11.38 -2.31 14.66
CA GLN A 127 -12.15 -3.32 13.93
C GLN A 127 -11.69 -4.74 14.27
N ARG A 128 -10.39 -4.93 14.44
CA ARG A 128 -9.78 -6.21 14.81
C ARG A 128 -9.93 -6.53 16.31
N GLY A 129 -10.13 -5.52 17.15
CA GLY A 129 -10.05 -5.69 18.60
C GLY A 129 -8.64 -6.05 19.09
N GLU A 130 -7.63 -5.70 18.31
CA GLU A 130 -6.23 -6.00 18.58
C GLU A 130 -5.49 -4.76 19.05
N MET A 131 -4.57 -4.94 20.03
CA MET A 131 -3.78 -3.86 20.64
C MET A 131 -2.29 -4.02 20.29
N GLN A 132 -1.99 -4.59 19.12
CA GLN A 132 -0.63 -4.69 18.64
C GLN A 132 -0.10 -3.31 18.23
N GLU A 133 1.22 -3.18 18.18
CA GLU A 133 1.88 -1.97 17.68
C GLU A 133 1.40 -1.62 16.26
N ASN A 134 1.14 -0.33 16.05
CA ASN A 134 0.73 0.21 14.77
C ASN A 134 1.63 1.39 14.40
N THR A 135 2.34 1.28 13.28
CA THR A 135 3.08 2.38 12.66
C THR A 135 2.31 2.91 11.45
N ALA A 136 2.11 4.21 11.36
CA ALA A 136 1.48 4.86 10.21
C ALA A 136 2.45 5.84 9.55
N LEU A 137 2.82 5.59 8.30
CA LEU A 137 3.82 6.32 7.53
C LEU A 137 3.19 7.15 6.41
N ALA A 138 3.36 8.46 6.46
CA ALA A 138 3.12 9.32 5.30
C ALA A 138 4.36 9.22 4.38
N THR A 139 4.19 8.74 3.17
CA THR A 139 5.30 8.38 2.29
C THR A 139 5.24 9.10 0.95
N GLY A 140 6.38 9.17 0.26
CA GLY A 140 6.47 9.59 -1.13
C GLY A 140 6.20 8.43 -2.11
N ALA A 141 6.69 8.59 -3.34
CA ALA A 141 6.51 7.61 -4.41
C ALA A 141 7.15 6.24 -4.11
N ASP A 142 8.17 6.17 -3.24
CA ASP A 142 8.80 4.93 -2.76
C ASP A 142 8.20 4.41 -1.44
N GLY A 143 6.89 4.58 -1.28
CA GLY A 143 6.20 4.22 -0.05
C GLY A 143 6.27 2.75 0.32
N LEU A 144 6.25 1.85 -0.66
CA LEU A 144 6.38 0.42 -0.42
C LEU A 144 7.75 0.06 0.16
N GLU A 145 8.82 0.58 -0.43
CA GLU A 145 10.18 0.32 0.01
C GLU A 145 10.46 0.92 1.40
N THR A 146 9.93 2.11 1.65
CA THR A 146 10.01 2.76 2.96
C THR A 146 9.26 1.95 4.02
N ALA A 147 8.05 1.48 3.71
CA ALA A 147 7.27 0.64 4.62
C ALA A 147 7.93 -0.72 4.88
N LEU A 148 8.58 -1.30 3.88
CA LEU A 148 9.37 -2.54 4.05
C LEU A 148 10.59 -2.33 4.94
N ALA A 149 11.28 -1.20 4.82
CA ALA A 149 12.41 -0.88 5.70
C ALA A 149 11.95 -0.77 7.15
N GLU A 150 10.81 -0.13 7.41
CA GLU A 150 10.19 -0.06 8.74
C GLU A 150 9.79 -1.45 9.24
N ALA A 151 9.09 -2.24 8.43
CA ALA A 151 8.68 -3.60 8.81
C ALA A 151 9.88 -4.50 9.18
N VAL A 152 10.96 -4.43 8.40
CA VAL A 152 12.18 -5.20 8.68
C VAL A 152 12.90 -4.70 9.93
N SER A 153 12.83 -3.41 10.25
CA SER A 153 13.44 -2.85 11.46
C SER A 153 12.85 -3.47 12.74
N LEU A 154 11.54 -3.76 12.76
CA LEU A 154 10.85 -4.38 13.89
C LEU A 154 11.36 -5.79 14.20
N PHE A 155 12.02 -6.45 13.24
CA PHE A 155 12.66 -7.73 13.52
C PHE A 155 13.78 -7.62 14.56
N SER A 156 14.41 -6.45 14.69
CA SER A 156 15.44 -6.22 15.72
C SER A 156 14.86 -6.28 17.13
N ASP A 157 13.58 -5.96 17.30
CA ASP A 157 12.87 -5.96 18.57
C ASP A 157 12.24 -7.34 18.91
N GLY A 158 12.63 -8.38 18.15
CA GLY A 158 12.17 -9.76 18.36
C GLY A 158 10.84 -10.10 17.69
N ILE A 159 10.29 -9.20 16.89
CA ILE A 159 9.10 -9.46 16.08
C ILE A 159 9.46 -10.47 15.00
N GLU A 160 8.64 -11.52 14.83
CA GLU A 160 8.85 -12.55 13.80
C GLU A 160 8.16 -12.23 12.49
N ARG A 161 6.98 -11.59 12.55
CA ARG A 161 6.15 -11.24 11.40
C ARG A 161 5.54 -9.87 11.56
N VAL A 162 5.36 -9.19 10.45
CA VAL A 162 4.74 -7.86 10.37
C VAL A 162 3.67 -7.89 9.28
N LEU A 163 2.49 -7.37 9.57
CA LEU A 163 1.47 -7.08 8.58
C LEU A 163 1.79 -5.70 7.99
N LEU A 164 2.25 -5.67 6.75
CA LEU A 164 2.52 -4.45 6.02
C LEU A 164 1.34 -4.17 5.09
N VAL A 165 0.83 -2.94 5.13
CA VAL A 165 -0.25 -2.50 4.26
C VAL A 165 0.10 -1.17 3.61
N VAL A 166 0.03 -1.09 2.29
CA VAL A 166 0.15 0.17 1.54
C VAL A 166 -1.15 0.40 0.80
N ALA A 167 -1.79 1.55 1.02
CA ALA A 167 -3.06 1.85 0.39
C ALA A 167 -3.19 3.33 0.05
N ASP A 168 -3.83 3.63 -1.08
CA ASP A 168 -4.14 5.00 -1.48
C ASP A 168 -5.54 5.09 -2.08
N ASP A 169 -6.24 6.17 -1.71
CA ASP A 169 -7.43 6.68 -2.37
C ASP A 169 -7.04 7.97 -3.11
N PRO A 170 -6.85 7.91 -4.46
CA PRO A 170 -6.28 9.03 -5.20
C PRO A 170 -7.03 10.33 -4.96
N LEU A 171 -6.30 11.42 -4.75
CA LEU A 171 -6.89 12.74 -4.58
C LEU A 171 -7.78 13.08 -5.79
N LYS A 172 -9.02 13.44 -5.52
CA LYS A 172 -10.02 13.75 -6.56
C LYS A 172 -9.54 14.92 -7.46
N THR A 173 -9.73 14.75 -8.75
CA THR A 173 -9.29 15.75 -9.74
C THR A 173 -10.05 17.06 -9.65
N GLU A 174 -11.27 17.06 -9.09
CA GLU A 174 -12.11 18.24 -8.87
C GLU A 174 -11.45 19.28 -7.96
N TYR A 175 -10.50 18.89 -7.13
CA TYR A 175 -9.77 19.84 -6.28
C TYR A 175 -8.70 20.65 -7.04
N ALA A 176 -8.46 20.36 -8.32
CA ALA A 176 -7.53 21.07 -9.20
C ALA A 176 -6.10 21.22 -8.63
N VAL A 177 -5.68 20.32 -7.75
CA VAL A 177 -4.33 20.28 -7.18
C VAL A 177 -3.43 19.53 -8.13
N ALA A 178 -2.26 20.11 -8.46
CA ALA A 178 -1.20 19.42 -9.18
C ALA A 178 -0.58 18.40 -8.23
N ALA A 179 -0.96 17.13 -8.37
CA ALA A 179 -0.46 16.03 -7.57
C ALA A 179 -0.27 14.78 -8.44
N GLU A 180 0.72 13.99 -8.07
CA GLU A 180 0.85 12.65 -8.59
C GLU A 180 -0.27 11.79 -7.99
N ARG A 181 -0.94 10.98 -8.82
CA ARG A 181 -2.09 10.18 -8.37
C ARG A 181 -1.96 8.75 -8.85
N ALA A 182 -2.37 7.83 -8.00
CA ALA A 182 -2.65 6.48 -8.46
C ALA A 182 -3.77 6.49 -9.51
N PRO A 183 -3.78 5.59 -10.48
CA PRO A 183 -4.82 5.54 -11.50
C PRO A 183 -6.18 5.11 -10.93
N PHE A 184 -6.22 4.42 -9.82
CA PHE A 184 -7.42 3.99 -9.10
C PHE A 184 -7.09 3.73 -7.63
N ALA A 185 -8.12 3.68 -6.77
CA ALA A 185 -7.94 3.35 -5.36
C ALA A 185 -7.53 1.89 -5.19
N TYR A 186 -6.53 1.64 -4.33
CA TYR A 186 -5.99 0.31 -4.10
C TYR A 186 -5.52 0.12 -2.65
N ALA A 187 -5.37 -1.14 -2.26
CA ALA A 187 -4.62 -1.57 -1.09
C ALA A 187 -3.81 -2.82 -1.44
N LEU A 188 -2.57 -2.87 -0.96
CA LEU A 188 -1.72 -4.05 -0.95
C LEU A 188 -1.44 -4.42 0.50
N ALA A 189 -1.72 -5.66 0.88
CA ALA A 189 -1.35 -6.22 2.17
C ALA A 189 -0.34 -7.35 1.98
N MET A 190 0.66 -7.39 2.84
CA MET A 190 1.70 -8.43 2.88
C MET A 190 1.98 -8.87 4.30
N VAL A 191 2.26 -10.14 4.49
CA VAL A 191 2.88 -10.64 5.71
C VAL A 191 4.37 -10.80 5.44
N ILE A 192 5.18 -9.98 6.11
CA ILE A 192 6.63 -9.95 5.99
C ILE A 192 7.22 -10.73 7.15
N GLU A 193 8.18 -11.60 6.88
CA GLU A 193 8.90 -12.38 7.89
C GLU A 193 10.41 -12.42 7.62
N ARG A 194 11.18 -12.87 8.62
CA ARG A 194 12.63 -13.03 8.47
C ARG A 194 12.93 -14.01 7.35
N GLY A 195 13.92 -13.67 6.52
CA GLY A 195 14.35 -14.54 5.43
C GLY A 195 15.20 -13.82 4.40
N ASP A 196 15.46 -14.49 3.29
CA ASP A 196 16.34 -13.99 2.24
C ASP A 196 15.85 -14.26 0.81
N ASP A 197 14.56 -14.62 0.64
CA ASP A 197 13.94 -14.80 -0.67
C ASP A 197 13.92 -13.48 -1.46
N PHE A 198 13.74 -12.36 -0.75
CA PHE A 198 13.81 -11.03 -1.30
C PHE A 198 14.97 -10.25 -0.68
N ARG A 199 15.69 -9.51 -1.53
CA ARG A 199 16.66 -8.52 -1.10
C ARG A 199 16.29 -7.16 -1.68
N LEU A 200 16.33 -6.13 -0.84
CA LEU A 200 16.08 -4.76 -1.24
C LEU A 200 17.30 -3.91 -0.92
N THR A 201 17.80 -3.20 -1.92
CA THR A 201 18.99 -2.35 -1.78
C THR A 201 18.66 -0.92 -2.17
N LEU A 202 18.87 0.01 -1.23
CA LEU A 202 18.84 1.44 -1.50
C LEU A 202 20.21 1.91 -1.95
N GLN A 203 20.24 2.59 -3.08
CA GLN A 203 21.44 3.23 -3.61
C GLN A 203 21.21 4.72 -3.82
N THR A 204 22.20 5.54 -3.49
CA THR A 204 22.22 6.94 -3.92
C THR A 204 22.50 7.00 -5.41
N ASP A 205 21.75 7.82 -6.12
CA ASP A 205 21.90 7.99 -7.56
C ASP A 205 21.52 9.44 -7.92
N ASN A 206 22.29 10.06 -8.80
CA ASN A 206 22.00 11.40 -9.32
C ASN A 206 21.21 11.33 -10.64
N GLY A 207 20.66 10.18 -10.99
CA GLY A 207 19.82 10.00 -12.17
C GLY A 207 18.50 10.76 -12.04
N GLU A 208 17.96 11.16 -13.18
CA GLU A 208 16.59 11.66 -13.25
C GLU A 208 15.61 10.52 -12.98
N ARG A 209 14.49 10.84 -12.33
CA ARG A 209 13.39 9.91 -12.16
C ARG A 209 12.93 9.42 -13.54
N GLN A 210 12.93 8.12 -13.74
CA GLN A 210 12.27 7.55 -14.91
C GLN A 210 10.76 7.64 -14.72
N PRO A 211 10.00 8.05 -15.74
CA PRO A 211 8.55 8.03 -15.65
C PRO A 211 8.10 6.58 -15.42
N GLU A 212 7.61 6.30 -14.25
CA GLU A 212 6.98 5.01 -13.95
C GLU A 212 5.65 4.93 -14.71
N ASN A 213 5.40 3.83 -15.38
CA ASN A 213 4.13 3.59 -16.04
C ASN A 213 3.00 3.38 -15.03
N TYR A 214 3.34 3.16 -13.75
CA TYR A 214 2.39 2.86 -12.69
C TYR A 214 2.85 3.45 -11.37
N PHE A 215 1.88 3.95 -10.61
CA PHE A 215 2.11 4.57 -9.33
C PHE A 215 2.53 3.53 -8.28
N GLY A 216 3.66 3.80 -7.63
CA GLY A 216 4.12 3.12 -6.42
C GLY A 216 3.96 1.59 -6.40
N VAL A 217 3.11 1.12 -5.51
CA VAL A 217 2.80 -0.30 -5.29
C VAL A 217 2.28 -1.02 -6.54
N LEU A 218 1.55 -0.33 -7.40
CA LEU A 218 0.97 -0.93 -8.61
C LEU A 218 2.05 -1.40 -9.58
N ASP A 219 3.19 -0.71 -9.63
CA ASP A 219 4.35 -1.15 -10.41
C ASP A 219 4.94 -2.46 -9.86
N TRP A 220 5.05 -2.58 -8.53
CA TRP A 220 5.51 -3.81 -7.90
C TRP A 220 4.56 -5.00 -8.12
N ILE A 221 3.25 -4.78 -8.03
CA ILE A 221 2.25 -5.82 -8.34
C ILE A 221 2.40 -6.30 -9.78
N ARG A 222 2.60 -5.39 -10.72
CA ARG A 222 2.87 -5.75 -12.12
C ARG A 222 4.14 -6.57 -12.27
N PHE A 223 5.22 -6.14 -11.62
CA PHE A 223 6.47 -6.87 -11.63
C PHE A 223 6.28 -8.32 -11.15
N LEU A 224 5.57 -8.53 -10.04
CA LEU A 224 5.30 -9.88 -9.53
C LEU A 224 4.45 -10.72 -10.48
N LEU A 225 3.36 -10.15 -10.97
CA LEU A 225 2.38 -10.90 -11.78
C LEU A 225 2.88 -11.14 -13.21
N SER A 226 3.66 -10.23 -13.78
CA SER A 226 4.26 -10.39 -15.11
C SER A 226 5.54 -11.21 -15.09
N GLY A 227 6.38 -11.01 -14.07
CA GLY A 227 7.68 -11.66 -13.94
C GLY A 227 7.60 -13.14 -13.55
N CYS A 228 6.52 -13.55 -12.90
CA CYS A 228 6.32 -14.96 -12.53
C CYS A 228 6.19 -15.90 -13.75
N GLU A 229 5.70 -15.40 -14.89
CA GLU A 229 5.63 -16.18 -16.13
C GLU A 229 6.97 -16.21 -16.89
N ALA A 230 7.71 -15.10 -16.90
CA ALA A 230 8.98 -14.99 -17.61
C ALA A 230 10.16 -15.62 -16.86
N SER A 231 10.08 -15.76 -15.55
CA SER A 231 11.20 -16.14 -14.68
C SER A 231 11.31 -17.64 -14.35
N ARG A 232 10.39 -18.48 -14.84
CA ARG A 232 10.49 -19.95 -14.65
C ARG A 232 11.74 -20.55 -15.29
N SER A 233 12.53 -19.77 -16.02
CA SER A 233 13.73 -20.21 -16.74
C SER A 233 15.04 -19.51 -16.34
N ARG A 234 15.03 -18.53 -15.44
CA ARG A 234 16.26 -17.76 -15.07
C ARG A 234 16.28 -17.44 -13.58
N GLY A 235 17.16 -18.06 -12.87
CA GLY A 235 17.46 -18.12 -11.44
C GLY A 235 17.38 -16.89 -10.53
N SER A 236 17.10 -15.68 -10.95
CA SER A 236 16.79 -14.53 -10.09
C SER A 236 15.99 -13.47 -10.84
N LEU A 237 15.01 -12.88 -10.17
CA LEU A 237 14.21 -11.79 -10.71
C LEU A 237 14.71 -10.47 -10.12
N LYS A 238 15.05 -9.51 -10.99
CA LYS A 238 15.52 -8.18 -10.58
C LYS A 238 14.58 -7.11 -11.11
N HIS A 239 14.26 -6.13 -10.26
CA HIS A 239 13.47 -4.96 -10.60
C HIS A 239 14.12 -3.72 -10.00
N MET A 240 14.25 -2.66 -10.77
CA MET A 240 14.85 -1.40 -10.34
C MET A 240 13.81 -0.30 -10.41
N ARG A 241 13.68 0.47 -9.33
CA ARG A 241 12.79 1.62 -9.25
C ARG A 241 13.64 2.86 -9.00
N GLN A 242 13.58 3.81 -9.96
CA GLN A 242 14.37 5.03 -9.97
C GLN A 242 13.55 6.21 -9.45
N TYR A 243 14.13 6.97 -8.50
CA TYR A 243 13.58 8.18 -7.93
C TYR A 243 14.61 9.32 -8.01
N PRO A 244 14.24 10.58 -7.83
CA PRO A 244 15.21 11.66 -7.70
C PRO A 244 16.22 11.37 -6.58
N ASN A 245 17.51 11.39 -6.89
CA ASN A 245 18.63 11.18 -5.96
C ASN A 245 18.75 9.79 -5.32
N ARG A 246 17.88 8.83 -5.64
CA ARG A 246 17.97 7.48 -5.10
C ARG A 246 17.32 6.47 -6.03
N ARG A 247 17.74 5.20 -5.88
CA ARG A 247 17.07 4.06 -6.53
C ARG A 247 16.98 2.88 -5.59
N TRP A 248 15.95 2.09 -5.79
CA TRP A 248 15.74 0.83 -5.10
C TRP A 248 15.93 -0.34 -6.06
N LEU A 249 16.76 -1.30 -5.65
CA LEU A 249 16.97 -2.54 -6.39
C LEU A 249 16.32 -3.70 -5.63
N TRP A 250 15.34 -4.29 -6.25
CA TRP A 250 14.68 -5.50 -5.81
C TRP A 250 15.34 -6.72 -6.45
N GLU A 251 15.66 -7.71 -5.64
CA GLU A 251 16.14 -9.01 -6.10
C GLU A 251 15.32 -10.10 -5.41
N LYS A 252 14.68 -10.97 -6.21
CA LYS A 252 14.06 -12.19 -5.72
C LYS A 252 14.98 -13.35 -6.03
N ARG A 253 15.35 -14.13 -5.02
CA ARG A 253 16.10 -15.37 -5.18
C ARG A 253 15.19 -16.46 -5.74
N ALA A 254 15.80 -17.39 -6.47
CA ALA A 254 15.11 -18.53 -7.07
C ALA A 254 14.76 -19.60 -6.02
#